data_cf74e58f2838b010f856ccc13c5d67fa
#
_entry.id   cf74e58f2838b010f856ccc13c5d67fa
#
_cell.length_a   1.000
_cell.length_b   1.000
_cell.length_c   1.000
_cell.angle_alpha   90.00
_cell.angle_beta   90.00
_cell.angle_gamma   90.00
#
_symmetry.space_group_name_H-M   'P 1'
#
loop_
_entity.id
_entity.type
_entity.pdbx_description
1 polymer ?
#
loop_
_entity_poly.entity_id
_entity_poly.type
_entity_poly.pdbx_seq_one_letter_code
_entity_poly.pdbx_strand_id
1 'polypeptide(L)'
;MLKSLKQLLRTPMKTCLFFLLMTAATALLVLGANLWAQTQAQIDAVEKQFTTLGTVEQKPNRTQMRTGWNAADGAYYSEAEPVYDSVISADVLDFDGANYLKAPEKRLYYLADLQGLAVRDGGTALFYPVVEFTPAETAVPDHSIKVYVQRFLYPEAENQNNEYEIYVCDHWTENPAPLEAGKTYVAYTNVIVNHHENAKSSIEYALIAAERSTQCDAGGNLLESDMQARTFDEVTAGFYETERGQYWLELSKALSMWDTTAPVLPVTDTALLPSFHDRTVYVREGRTFSAEDLENGAAVCLVSEEFARKNGLSIGDKVELPLYGVNEKDSPHRTFGDGSGLRTFSLLNAQNRAYTPFWTAKYEIIGTYYSVGTYGKPAGSIEMALNLFLIPANSVKADFAGNIVDNGPMQRATTSFQIPNGTIDDYMAAYNRNVPAEVRENLEITFDDNGYSQIIGGLLNMRYVAIILFAAGLLSALAILVLLLYFFIVKQKKRTAIERSLGMSKNQCRVSLASGVVVLSAVAVILGTVASTVLFDKVQTLDLTGQNEHTFSTEYSLWARDENAVETEDAENTGVLEVVIPAAMTVLTAGLSVILVNRSLKYELIEMLNK
;
A
#
# COMPACT_ATOMS: atom_id res chain seq x y z
N MET A 1 -64.37 -11.90 -19.02
CA MET A 1 -63.60 -11.57 -17.82
C MET A 1 -64.43 -11.65 -16.53
N LEU A 2 -65.43 -10.83 -16.29
CA LEU A 2 -66.25 -10.84 -15.05
C LEU A 2 -66.85 -12.17 -14.66
N LYS A 3 -67.31 -12.99 -15.62
CA LYS A 3 -67.84 -14.34 -15.36
C LYS A 3 -66.80 -15.35 -14.88
N SER A 4 -65.55 -15.23 -15.34
CA SER A 4 -64.40 -16.08 -14.92
C SER A 4 -63.96 -15.71 -13.52
N LEU A 5 -63.89 -14.41 -13.18
CA LEU A 5 -63.55 -13.90 -11.84
C LEU A 5 -64.57 -14.31 -10.77
N LYS A 6 -65.91 -14.16 -11.09
CA LYS A 6 -66.98 -14.62 -10.20
C LYS A 6 -66.92 -16.11 -9.89
N GLN A 7 -66.30 -16.88 -10.74
CA GLN A 7 -66.16 -18.34 -10.58
C GLN A 7 -65.00 -18.74 -9.67
N LEU A 8 -63.87 -18.02 -9.75
CA LEU A 8 -62.77 -18.17 -8.80
C LEU A 8 -63.24 -17.86 -7.39
N LEU A 9 -64.10 -16.85 -7.23
CA LEU A 9 -64.71 -16.48 -5.95
C LEU A 9 -65.68 -17.52 -5.38
N ARG A 10 -66.18 -18.49 -6.18
CA ARG A 10 -67.02 -19.59 -5.68
C ARG A 10 -66.23 -20.68 -4.96
N THR A 11 -64.88 -20.68 -5.05
CA THR A 11 -63.99 -21.56 -4.28
C THR A 11 -62.99 -20.71 -3.48
N PRO A 12 -63.47 -19.91 -2.48
CA PRO A 12 -62.69 -18.85 -1.89
C PRO A 12 -61.41 -19.35 -1.23
N MET A 13 -61.46 -20.47 -0.52
CA MET A 13 -60.33 -21.01 0.20
C MET A 13 -59.17 -21.44 -0.72
N LYS A 14 -59.47 -22.07 -1.87
CA LYS A 14 -58.44 -22.48 -2.84
C LYS A 14 -57.85 -21.30 -3.60
N THR A 15 -58.71 -20.34 -3.94
CA THR A 15 -58.31 -19.09 -4.62
C THR A 15 -57.44 -18.23 -3.70
N CYS A 16 -57.80 -18.12 -2.42
CA CYS A 16 -57.03 -17.38 -1.43
C CYS A 16 -55.65 -18.04 -1.19
N LEU A 17 -55.61 -19.35 -1.03
CA LEU A 17 -54.35 -20.10 -0.86
C LEU A 17 -53.43 -19.92 -2.08
N PHE A 18 -53.98 -20.05 -3.31
CA PHE A 18 -53.19 -19.79 -4.52
C PHE A 18 -52.67 -18.34 -4.54
N PHE A 19 -53.54 -17.37 -4.26
CA PHE A 19 -53.18 -15.98 -4.27
C PHE A 19 -52.03 -15.67 -3.28
N LEU A 20 -52.12 -16.17 -2.03
CA LEU A 20 -51.10 -16.02 -1.02
C LEU A 20 -49.79 -16.67 -1.42
N LEU A 21 -49.84 -17.94 -1.92
CA LEU A 21 -48.65 -18.65 -2.34
C LEU A 21 -47.98 -17.97 -3.54
N MET A 22 -48.77 -17.48 -4.51
CA MET A 22 -48.24 -16.81 -5.68
C MET A 22 -47.61 -15.47 -5.30
N THR A 23 -48.24 -14.69 -4.39
CA THR A 23 -47.71 -13.45 -3.84
C THR A 23 -46.37 -13.73 -3.12
N ALA A 24 -46.31 -14.75 -2.27
CA ALA A 24 -45.08 -15.11 -1.57
C ALA A 24 -43.96 -15.56 -2.52
N ALA A 25 -44.29 -16.41 -3.50
CA ALA A 25 -43.32 -16.89 -4.49
C ALA A 25 -42.77 -15.73 -5.34
N THR A 26 -43.65 -14.77 -5.74
CA THR A 26 -43.22 -13.57 -6.47
C THR A 26 -42.38 -12.64 -5.60
N ALA A 27 -42.75 -12.47 -4.31
CA ALA A 27 -41.96 -11.67 -3.38
C ALA A 27 -40.54 -12.22 -3.21
N LEU A 28 -40.38 -13.55 -3.05
CA LEU A 28 -39.07 -14.20 -2.97
C LEU A 28 -38.26 -14.04 -4.27
N LEU A 29 -38.92 -14.15 -5.41
CA LEU A 29 -38.26 -14.06 -6.72
C LEU A 29 -37.75 -12.63 -6.97
N VAL A 30 -38.55 -11.61 -6.71
CA VAL A 30 -38.17 -10.19 -6.88
C VAL A 30 -37.13 -9.79 -5.83
N LEU A 31 -37.31 -10.22 -4.56
CA LEU A 31 -36.34 -9.98 -3.51
C LEU A 31 -34.97 -10.58 -3.87
N GLY A 32 -34.94 -11.83 -4.31
CA GLY A 32 -33.71 -12.48 -4.74
C GLY A 32 -33.03 -11.76 -5.90
N ALA A 33 -33.80 -11.29 -6.89
CA ALA A 33 -33.28 -10.56 -8.04
C ALA A 33 -32.70 -9.19 -7.64
N ASN A 34 -33.38 -8.44 -6.78
CA ASN A 34 -32.93 -7.12 -6.31
C ASN A 34 -31.66 -7.26 -5.44
N LEU A 35 -31.66 -8.22 -4.50
CA LEU A 35 -30.46 -8.52 -3.70
C LEU A 35 -29.28 -8.95 -4.57
N TRP A 36 -29.51 -9.75 -5.59
CA TRP A 36 -28.43 -10.14 -6.52
C TRP A 36 -27.87 -8.95 -7.28
N ALA A 37 -28.73 -8.09 -7.84
CA ALA A 37 -28.31 -6.91 -8.59
C ALA A 37 -27.53 -5.92 -7.71
N GLN A 38 -28.03 -5.65 -6.52
CA GLN A 38 -27.35 -4.77 -5.57
C GLN A 38 -26.00 -5.35 -5.10
N THR A 39 -25.98 -6.63 -4.74
CA THR A 39 -24.74 -7.29 -4.31
C THR A 39 -23.71 -7.30 -5.45
N GLN A 40 -24.15 -7.49 -6.69
CA GLN A 40 -23.25 -7.43 -7.85
C GLN A 40 -22.67 -6.01 -8.03
N ALA A 41 -23.50 -4.98 -7.91
CA ALA A 41 -23.03 -3.59 -7.99
C ALA A 41 -22.03 -3.26 -6.86
N GLN A 42 -22.27 -3.78 -5.64
CA GLN A 42 -21.34 -3.62 -4.53
C GLN A 42 -20.03 -4.37 -4.77
N ILE A 43 -20.07 -5.59 -5.32
CA ILE A 43 -18.87 -6.34 -5.70
C ILE A 43 -18.07 -5.55 -6.74
N ASP A 44 -18.73 -5.04 -7.78
CA ASP A 44 -18.07 -4.27 -8.84
C ASP A 44 -17.45 -2.96 -8.30
N ALA A 45 -18.08 -2.32 -7.31
CA ALA A 45 -17.55 -1.15 -6.64
C ALA A 45 -16.33 -1.49 -5.77
N VAL A 46 -16.40 -2.58 -5.00
CA VAL A 46 -15.28 -3.08 -4.19
C VAL A 46 -14.09 -3.48 -5.07
N GLU A 47 -14.32 -4.17 -6.20
CA GLU A 47 -13.28 -4.52 -7.17
C GLU A 47 -12.55 -3.30 -7.74
N LYS A 48 -13.27 -2.20 -7.96
CA LYS A 48 -12.68 -0.95 -8.47
C LYS A 48 -11.93 -0.15 -7.40
N GLN A 49 -12.38 -0.24 -6.15
CA GLN A 49 -11.85 0.57 -5.05
C GLN A 49 -10.64 -0.05 -4.38
N PHE A 50 -10.59 -1.37 -4.30
CA PHE A 50 -9.53 -2.10 -3.63
C PHE A 50 -8.50 -2.62 -4.63
N THR A 51 -7.26 -2.68 -4.19
CA THR A 51 -6.16 -3.31 -4.92
C THR A 51 -5.37 -4.17 -3.94
N THR A 52 -4.80 -5.26 -4.43
CA THR A 52 -3.95 -6.13 -3.62
C THR A 52 -2.49 -5.85 -3.94
N LEU A 53 -1.76 -5.36 -2.95
CA LEU A 53 -0.33 -5.09 -3.03
C LEU A 53 0.45 -6.26 -2.43
N GLY A 54 1.39 -6.80 -3.21
CA GLY A 54 2.42 -7.70 -2.72
C GLY A 54 3.71 -6.93 -2.44
N THR A 55 4.31 -7.13 -1.28
CA THR A 55 5.63 -6.61 -0.92
C THR A 55 6.60 -7.74 -0.69
N VAL A 56 7.87 -7.53 -1.05
CA VAL A 56 8.90 -8.56 -0.98
C VAL A 56 10.05 -8.10 -0.14
N GLU A 57 10.52 -9.00 0.74
CA GLU A 57 11.69 -8.79 1.57
C GLU A 57 12.64 -9.98 1.42
N GLN A 58 13.91 -9.69 1.22
CA GLN A 58 14.95 -10.72 1.28
C GLN A 58 15.37 -10.94 2.73
N LYS A 59 15.32 -12.20 3.16
CA LYS A 59 15.75 -12.59 4.50
C LYS A 59 17.27 -12.57 4.58
N PRO A 60 17.85 -12.08 5.69
CA PRO A 60 19.29 -12.20 5.90
C PRO A 60 19.71 -13.66 6.06
N ASN A 61 20.87 -14.01 5.54
CA ASN A 61 21.43 -15.36 5.69
C ASN A 61 21.89 -15.59 7.13
N ARG A 62 22.40 -14.54 7.78
CA ARG A 62 22.81 -14.55 9.19
C ARG A 62 22.73 -13.15 9.77
N THR A 63 22.80 -13.07 11.08
CA THR A 63 22.94 -11.81 11.81
C THR A 63 24.34 -11.74 12.39
N GLN A 64 24.99 -10.60 12.20
CA GLN A 64 26.31 -10.27 12.73
C GLN A 64 26.13 -9.23 13.84
N MET A 65 26.87 -9.41 14.94
CA MET A 65 26.92 -8.40 15.99
C MET A 65 28.05 -7.41 15.67
N ARG A 66 27.71 -6.13 15.55
CA ARG A 66 28.68 -5.04 15.47
C ARG A 66 28.80 -4.39 16.84
N THR A 67 30.01 -4.27 17.34
CA THR A 67 30.29 -3.60 18.61
C THR A 67 31.01 -2.29 18.32
N GLY A 68 30.52 -1.21 18.88
CA GLY A 68 31.13 0.10 18.82
C GLY A 68 31.19 0.73 20.22
N TRP A 69 31.97 1.81 20.36
CA TRP A 69 32.05 2.57 21.58
C TRP A 69 31.19 3.83 21.47
N ASN A 70 30.33 4.07 22.45
CA ASN A 70 29.60 5.34 22.57
C ASN A 70 30.32 6.22 23.59
N ALA A 71 31.04 7.22 23.11
CA ALA A 71 31.81 8.12 23.97
C ALA A 71 30.92 9.00 24.88
N ALA A 72 29.68 9.30 24.43
CA ALA A 72 28.74 10.09 25.23
C ALA A 72 28.24 9.32 26.46
N ASP A 73 28.09 8.01 26.33
CA ASP A 73 27.61 7.14 27.40
C ASP A 73 28.78 6.44 28.14
N GLY A 74 30.00 6.56 27.63
CA GLY A 74 31.18 5.87 28.16
C GLY A 74 31.00 4.34 28.15
N ALA A 75 30.29 3.81 27.18
CA ALA A 75 29.93 2.40 27.12
C ALA A 75 30.03 1.83 25.71
N TYR A 76 30.33 0.54 25.64
CA TYR A 76 30.22 -0.21 24.39
C TYR A 76 28.75 -0.48 24.08
N TYR A 77 28.38 -0.25 22.83
CA TYR A 77 27.11 -0.72 22.28
C TYR A 77 27.31 -1.88 21.34
N SER A 78 26.31 -2.70 21.21
CA SER A 78 26.32 -3.83 20.28
C SER A 78 25.04 -3.84 19.49
N GLU A 79 25.15 -3.79 18.18
CA GLU A 79 24.02 -3.81 17.24
C GLU A 79 24.06 -5.07 16.39
N ALA A 80 22.87 -5.62 16.12
CA ALA A 80 22.71 -6.75 15.24
C ALA A 80 22.54 -6.26 13.80
N GLU A 81 23.50 -6.57 12.93
CA GLU A 81 23.43 -6.25 11.51
C GLU A 81 23.04 -7.48 10.68
N PRO A 82 22.07 -7.36 9.76
CA PRO A 82 21.75 -8.43 8.83
C PRO A 82 22.85 -8.60 7.79
N VAL A 83 23.23 -9.85 7.50
CA VAL A 83 24.22 -10.19 6.48
C VAL A 83 23.55 -10.98 5.36
N TYR A 84 23.79 -10.56 4.13
CA TYR A 84 23.29 -11.19 2.91
C TYR A 84 24.48 -11.73 2.10
N ASP A 85 24.51 -13.04 1.86
CA ASP A 85 25.59 -13.66 1.09
C ASP A 85 25.48 -13.33 -0.41
N SER A 86 24.26 -13.02 -0.87
CA SER A 86 23.99 -12.54 -2.22
C SER A 86 22.73 -11.68 -2.25
N VAL A 87 22.66 -10.74 -3.17
CA VAL A 87 21.46 -9.95 -3.44
C VAL A 87 20.65 -10.65 -4.52
N ILE A 88 19.37 -10.91 -4.23
CA ILE A 88 18.42 -11.52 -5.16
C ILE A 88 17.81 -10.42 -6.02
N SER A 89 17.86 -10.58 -7.36
CA SER A 89 17.20 -9.66 -8.29
C SER A 89 15.68 -9.77 -8.19
N ALA A 90 14.98 -8.63 -8.35
CA ALA A 90 13.52 -8.61 -8.43
C ALA A 90 12.98 -9.34 -9.68
N ASP A 91 13.83 -9.57 -10.69
CA ASP A 91 13.45 -10.30 -11.92
C ASP A 91 12.97 -11.73 -11.64
N VAL A 92 13.35 -12.31 -10.51
CA VAL A 92 12.85 -13.65 -10.08
C VAL A 92 11.34 -13.67 -9.83
N LEU A 93 10.72 -12.50 -9.67
CA LEU A 93 9.29 -12.34 -9.48
C LEU A 93 8.53 -12.16 -10.80
N ASP A 94 9.24 -11.92 -11.91
CA ASP A 94 8.65 -11.79 -13.24
C ASP A 94 8.57 -13.18 -13.90
N PHE A 95 7.46 -13.87 -13.68
CA PHE A 95 7.21 -15.22 -14.19
C PHE A 95 5.84 -15.34 -14.83
N ASP A 96 5.72 -16.29 -15.77
CA ASP A 96 4.48 -16.58 -16.48
C ASP A 96 3.40 -17.13 -15.52
N GLY A 97 2.16 -16.66 -15.73
CA GLY A 97 1.00 -17.13 -14.96
C GLY A 97 0.70 -16.35 -13.69
N ALA A 98 1.43 -15.28 -13.42
CA ALA A 98 1.04 -14.27 -12.45
C ALA A 98 0.23 -13.17 -13.17
N ASN A 99 -0.98 -12.93 -12.70
CA ASN A 99 -1.78 -11.81 -13.18
C ASN A 99 -1.36 -10.56 -12.41
N TYR A 100 -0.62 -9.69 -13.05
CA TYR A 100 -0.22 -8.42 -12.46
C TYR A 100 -1.12 -7.27 -12.95
N LEU A 101 -1.56 -6.42 -12.03
CA LEU A 101 -2.01 -5.07 -12.36
C LEU A 101 -0.80 -4.17 -12.63
N LYS A 102 0.26 -4.35 -11.84
CA LYS A 102 1.56 -3.70 -12.00
C LYS A 102 2.66 -4.71 -11.73
N ALA A 103 3.61 -4.78 -12.63
CA ALA A 103 4.74 -5.71 -12.57
C ALA A 103 5.62 -5.47 -11.34
N PRO A 104 6.36 -6.48 -10.89
CA PRO A 104 7.32 -6.35 -9.80
C PRO A 104 8.34 -5.25 -10.08
N GLU A 105 8.59 -4.43 -9.08
CA GLU A 105 9.54 -3.32 -9.17
C GLU A 105 10.39 -3.27 -7.91
N LYS A 106 11.71 -3.18 -8.08
CA LYS A 106 12.66 -2.81 -7.04
C LYS A 106 13.07 -1.35 -7.27
N ARG A 107 12.56 -0.46 -6.42
CA ARG A 107 12.88 0.98 -6.49
C ARG A 107 14.20 1.23 -5.78
N LEU A 108 15.07 2.00 -6.44
CA LEU A 108 16.36 2.39 -5.91
C LEU A 108 16.30 3.84 -5.45
N TYR A 109 16.76 4.12 -4.23
CA TYR A 109 16.89 5.49 -3.77
C TYR A 109 18.12 6.15 -4.40
N TYR A 110 17.95 7.40 -4.79
CA TYR A 110 19.04 8.32 -5.04
C TYR A 110 19.14 9.31 -3.89
N LEU A 111 20.23 10.05 -3.87
CA LEU A 111 20.45 11.17 -2.97
C LEU A 111 20.59 12.44 -3.82
N ALA A 112 20.09 13.57 -3.32
CA ALA A 112 20.22 14.86 -3.97
C ALA A 112 20.84 15.88 -3.00
N ASP A 113 21.89 16.59 -3.43
CA ASP A 113 22.48 17.68 -2.68
C ASP A 113 21.67 18.97 -2.91
N LEU A 114 20.87 19.34 -1.94
CA LEU A 114 19.94 20.48 -1.99
C LEU A 114 20.52 21.72 -1.31
N GLN A 115 21.59 22.23 -1.86
CA GLN A 115 22.24 23.44 -1.32
C GLN A 115 21.25 24.61 -1.21
N GLY A 116 21.25 25.25 -0.05
CA GLY A 116 20.37 26.40 0.23
C GLY A 116 18.97 26.04 0.73
N LEU A 117 18.62 24.75 0.83
CA LEU A 117 17.38 24.29 1.44
C LEU A 117 17.65 23.70 2.83
N ALA A 118 16.73 23.90 3.75
CA ALA A 118 16.76 23.29 5.08
C ALA A 118 16.30 21.82 5.01
N VAL A 119 17.25 20.92 4.76
CA VAL A 119 16.97 19.49 4.55
C VAL A 119 16.77 18.75 5.87
N ARG A 120 17.50 19.13 6.92
CA ARG A 120 17.48 18.46 8.24
C ARG A 120 17.24 19.45 9.36
N ASP A 121 16.71 18.98 10.48
CA ASP A 121 16.61 19.74 11.71
C ASP A 121 17.88 19.51 12.54
N GLY A 122 18.77 20.51 12.54
CA GLY A 122 20.05 20.43 13.24
C GLY A 122 21.09 19.65 12.43
N GLY A 123 22.15 20.31 11.99
CA GLY A 123 23.20 19.64 11.23
C GLY A 123 23.94 18.60 12.08
N THR A 124 24.39 17.53 11.45
CA THR A 124 25.38 16.59 11.98
C THR A 124 26.67 17.30 12.41
N ALA A 125 26.91 18.46 11.85
CA ALA A 125 28.02 19.35 12.13
C ALA A 125 28.26 19.67 13.62
N LEU A 126 27.17 19.74 14.38
CA LEU A 126 27.27 20.06 15.83
C LEU A 126 27.87 18.89 16.63
N PHE A 127 27.81 17.67 16.12
CA PHE A 127 28.20 16.49 16.88
C PHE A 127 29.46 15.78 16.36
N TYR A 128 29.77 15.92 15.07
CA TYR A 128 30.81 15.16 14.40
C TYR A 128 31.74 16.00 13.52
N PRO A 129 32.43 17.00 14.07
CA PRO A 129 33.32 17.87 13.29
C PRO A 129 34.62 17.15 12.88
N VAL A 130 35.19 17.62 11.77
CA VAL A 130 36.61 17.37 11.44
C VAL A 130 37.42 18.57 11.85
N VAL A 131 38.32 18.35 12.77
CA VAL A 131 39.03 19.44 13.47
C VAL A 131 40.52 19.34 13.24
N GLU A 132 41.14 20.47 12.92
CA GLU A 132 42.60 20.65 12.96
C GLU A 132 42.99 21.38 14.26
N PHE A 133 43.86 20.75 15.05
CA PHE A 133 44.19 21.24 16.38
C PHE A 133 45.66 20.99 16.75
N THR A 134 46.15 21.74 17.72
CA THR A 134 47.48 21.57 18.31
C THR A 134 47.34 21.32 19.81
N PRO A 135 47.82 20.17 20.34
CA PRO A 135 47.83 19.90 21.77
C PRO A 135 48.69 20.92 22.56
N ALA A 136 48.17 21.39 23.68
CA ALA A 136 48.91 22.26 24.60
C ALA A 136 49.97 21.49 25.38
N GLU A 137 49.77 20.20 25.59
CA GLU A 137 50.64 19.28 26.31
C GLU A 137 50.65 17.91 25.64
N THR A 138 51.60 17.07 25.90
CA THR A 138 51.68 15.72 25.36
C THR A 138 50.58 14.85 26.01
N ALA A 139 49.83 14.12 25.21
CA ALA A 139 48.72 13.30 25.66
C ALA A 139 49.16 12.22 26.63
N VAL A 140 48.34 12.00 27.64
CA VAL A 140 48.37 10.87 28.54
C VAL A 140 47.21 9.97 28.17
N PRO A 141 47.39 8.63 28.03
CA PRO A 141 46.30 7.72 27.70
C PRO A 141 45.09 7.90 28.60
N ASP A 142 43.88 7.87 28.03
CA ASP A 142 42.57 8.01 28.68
C ASP A 142 42.36 9.34 29.41
N HIS A 143 43.11 10.39 29.08
CA HIS A 143 42.94 11.72 29.65
C HIS A 143 42.64 12.76 28.57
N SER A 144 41.68 13.60 28.86
CA SER A 144 41.42 14.77 28.03
C SER A 144 42.56 15.79 28.16
N ILE A 145 43.12 16.17 27.01
CA ILE A 145 44.17 17.22 26.96
C ILE A 145 43.62 18.47 26.33
N LYS A 146 44.08 19.63 26.86
CA LYS A 146 43.75 20.93 26.30
C LYS A 146 44.37 21.07 24.91
N VAL A 147 43.59 21.59 23.96
CA VAL A 147 44.05 21.84 22.60
C VAL A 147 43.75 23.27 22.14
N TYR A 148 44.55 23.73 21.17
CA TYR A 148 44.30 24.93 20.40
C TYR A 148 43.76 24.55 19.03
N VAL A 149 42.48 24.81 18.79
CA VAL A 149 41.86 24.57 17.49
C VAL A 149 42.38 25.56 16.47
N GLN A 150 42.95 25.08 15.38
CA GLN A 150 43.45 25.89 14.28
C GLN A 150 42.32 26.23 13.31
N ARG A 151 41.56 25.25 12.91
CA ARG A 151 40.37 25.41 12.06
C ARG A 151 39.47 24.15 12.10
N PHE A 152 38.24 24.35 11.69
CA PHE A 152 37.34 23.26 11.37
C PHE A 152 37.37 23.01 9.85
N LEU A 153 37.66 21.81 9.41
CA LEU A 153 37.49 21.41 8.02
C LEU A 153 36.00 21.09 7.73
N TYR A 154 35.30 20.65 8.78
CA TYR A 154 33.86 20.45 8.76
C TYR A 154 33.28 20.65 10.18
N PRO A 155 32.22 21.44 10.33
CA PRO A 155 31.75 22.42 9.33
C PRO A 155 32.83 23.49 9.10
N GLU A 156 32.93 23.98 7.86
CA GLU A 156 33.92 25.02 7.57
C GLU A 156 33.64 26.29 8.38
N ALA A 157 34.42 26.49 9.41
CA ALA A 157 34.27 27.62 10.29
C ALA A 157 35.62 28.00 10.95
N GLU A 158 35.87 29.27 11.06
CA GLU A 158 36.94 29.77 11.94
C GLU A 158 36.49 29.68 13.40
N ASN A 159 37.40 29.24 14.28
CA ASN A 159 37.10 29.15 15.69
C ASN A 159 36.96 30.57 16.29
N GLN A 160 35.73 31.04 16.43
CA GLN A 160 35.42 32.36 17.01
C GLN A 160 35.02 32.29 18.50
N ASN A 161 34.94 31.10 19.10
CA ASN A 161 34.35 30.94 20.42
C ASN A 161 35.42 30.80 21.51
N ASN A 162 35.86 31.94 22.06
CA ASN A 162 36.80 32.02 23.18
C ASN A 162 36.17 31.72 24.55
N GLU A 163 34.89 31.37 24.62
CA GLU A 163 34.15 31.14 25.86
C GLU A 163 34.39 29.76 26.47
N TYR A 164 34.76 28.77 25.63
CA TYR A 164 34.93 27.40 26.05
C TYR A 164 36.40 26.99 26.05
N GLU A 165 36.78 26.20 27.06
CA GLU A 165 38.02 25.45 27.01
C GLU A 165 37.77 24.19 26.19
N ILE A 166 38.68 23.87 25.24
CA ILE A 166 38.56 22.77 24.29
C ILE A 166 39.59 21.71 24.62
N TYR A 167 39.13 20.49 24.71
CA TYR A 167 39.91 19.32 25.04
C TYR A 167 39.75 18.23 23.98
N VAL A 168 40.76 17.38 23.85
CA VAL A 168 40.70 16.18 22.97
C VAL A 168 41.08 14.95 23.80
N CYS A 169 40.34 13.86 23.58
CA CYS A 169 40.65 12.58 24.19
C CYS A 169 40.48 11.46 23.18
N ASP A 170 41.42 10.52 23.20
CA ASP A 170 41.32 9.25 22.44
C ASP A 170 40.76 8.15 23.35
N HIS A 171 39.44 8.00 23.39
CA HIS A 171 38.75 6.96 24.15
C HIS A 171 38.53 5.68 23.33
N TRP A 172 38.93 5.67 22.05
CA TRP A 172 38.52 4.65 21.10
C TRP A 172 39.53 3.52 20.92
N THR A 173 40.74 3.70 21.41
CA THR A 173 41.80 2.70 21.22
C THR A 173 42.29 2.18 22.57
N GLU A 174 42.54 0.88 22.68
CA GLU A 174 43.19 0.28 23.87
C GLU A 174 44.62 0.81 24.07
N ASN A 175 45.24 1.24 22.98
CA ASN A 175 46.57 1.82 22.97
C ASN A 175 46.58 3.12 22.16
N PRO A 176 46.06 4.21 22.71
CA PRO A 176 45.99 5.48 22.00
C PRO A 176 47.38 5.96 21.59
N ALA A 177 47.50 6.40 20.34
CA ALA A 177 48.74 7.02 19.90
C ALA A 177 48.96 8.34 20.61
N PRO A 178 50.18 8.68 21.06
CA PRO A 178 50.44 9.88 21.77
C PRO A 178 50.26 11.12 20.86
N LEU A 179 49.44 12.08 21.28
CA LEU A 179 49.38 13.39 20.67
C LEU A 179 50.48 14.25 21.33
N GLU A 180 51.47 14.67 20.55
CA GLU A 180 52.64 15.38 21.06
C GLU A 180 52.36 16.90 21.08
N ALA A 181 52.78 17.57 22.18
CA ALA A 181 52.66 19.00 22.30
C ALA A 181 53.34 19.74 21.15
N GLY A 182 52.68 20.77 20.63
CA GLY A 182 53.20 21.62 19.57
C GLY A 182 53.16 21.04 18.15
N LYS A 183 52.74 19.83 17.98
CA LYS A 183 52.39 19.27 16.65
C LYS A 183 50.94 19.54 16.29
N THR A 184 50.66 19.68 15.01
CA THR A 184 49.29 19.89 14.53
C THR A 184 48.72 18.57 14.02
N TYR A 185 47.48 18.28 14.36
CA TYR A 185 46.77 17.07 13.98
C TYR A 185 45.42 17.39 13.33
N VAL A 186 44.96 16.54 12.46
CA VAL A 186 43.59 16.56 11.93
C VAL A 186 42.88 15.27 12.35
N ALA A 187 41.63 15.41 12.81
CA ALA A 187 40.85 14.28 13.30
C ALA A 187 39.35 14.45 13.00
N TYR A 188 38.69 13.31 12.84
CA TYR A 188 37.25 13.21 12.92
C TYR A 188 36.84 12.95 14.37
N THR A 189 35.87 13.71 14.86
CA THR A 189 35.61 13.76 16.31
C THR A 189 34.13 13.67 16.62
N ASN A 190 33.81 13.30 17.85
CA ASN A 190 32.49 13.46 18.46
C ASN A 190 32.60 14.54 19.57
N VAL A 191 31.65 15.45 19.59
CA VAL A 191 31.64 16.57 20.55
C VAL A 191 30.86 16.20 21.80
N ILE A 192 31.48 16.35 22.95
CA ILE A 192 30.89 16.20 24.26
C ILE A 192 30.98 17.54 24.98
N VAL A 193 29.86 18.02 25.52
CA VAL A 193 29.82 19.25 26.32
C VAL A 193 29.77 18.89 27.80
N ASN A 194 30.86 19.18 28.52
CA ASN A 194 30.94 18.99 29.96
C ASN A 194 30.53 20.27 30.69
N HIS A 195 29.49 20.16 31.53
CA HIS A 195 29.03 21.26 32.37
C HIS A 195 29.65 21.18 33.77
N HIS A 196 30.38 22.18 34.16
CA HIS A 196 30.98 22.29 35.50
C HIS A 196 30.15 23.22 36.38
N GLU A 197 29.90 22.83 37.64
CA GLU A 197 28.99 23.55 38.56
C GLU A 197 29.35 25.03 38.83
N ASN A 198 30.60 25.43 38.63
CA ASN A 198 31.08 26.79 38.98
C ASN A 198 31.98 27.42 37.92
N ALA A 199 32.00 26.91 36.70
CA ALA A 199 32.98 27.35 35.73
C ALA A 199 32.43 27.41 34.30
N LYS A 200 33.27 27.88 33.41
CA LYS A 200 33.08 27.74 31.97
C LYS A 200 32.83 26.28 31.60
N SER A 201 31.85 26.04 30.78
CA SER A 201 31.67 24.73 30.19
C SER A 201 32.88 24.36 29.32
N SER A 202 33.32 23.13 29.38
CA SER A 202 34.37 22.61 28.48
C SER A 202 33.74 21.79 27.36
N ILE A 203 34.33 21.87 26.18
CA ILE A 203 34.00 21.05 25.03
C ILE A 203 35.11 20.02 24.88
N GLU A 204 34.73 18.74 24.86
CA GLU A 204 35.61 17.63 24.58
C GLU A 204 35.36 17.07 23.19
N TYR A 205 36.42 16.91 22.43
CA TYR A 205 36.40 16.22 21.13
C TYR A 205 36.97 14.82 21.32
N ALA A 206 36.07 13.84 21.41
CA ALA A 206 36.47 12.44 21.41
C ALA A 206 36.87 12.04 19.99
N LEU A 207 38.10 11.57 19.82
CA LEU A 207 38.58 11.07 18.53
C LEU A 207 37.79 9.85 18.13
N ILE A 208 37.31 9.79 16.88
CA ILE A 208 36.59 8.65 16.33
C ILE A 208 37.20 8.19 15.02
N ALA A 209 37.04 6.89 14.75
CA ALA A 209 37.53 6.32 13.52
C ALA A 209 36.84 6.93 12.30
N ALA A 210 37.63 7.48 11.39
CA ALA A 210 37.13 7.98 10.11
C ALA A 210 37.02 6.86 9.06
N GLU A 211 37.66 5.74 9.29
CA GLU A 211 37.66 4.57 8.42
C GLU A 211 36.89 3.42 9.06
N ARG A 212 36.18 2.64 8.23
CA ARG A 212 35.49 1.43 8.69
C ARG A 212 36.53 0.32 8.87
N SER A 213 36.70 -0.18 10.09
CA SER A 213 37.65 -1.26 10.40
C SER A 213 36.94 -2.54 10.85
N THR A 214 35.66 -2.68 10.63
CA THR A 214 34.90 -3.87 11.04
C THR A 214 35.13 -5.03 10.09
N GLN A 215 35.96 -5.97 10.50
CA GLN A 215 36.01 -7.32 9.91
C GLN A 215 35.48 -8.32 10.91
N CYS A 216 34.56 -9.15 10.48
CA CYS A 216 33.99 -10.22 11.30
C CYS A 216 34.37 -11.58 10.73
N ASP A 217 34.54 -12.57 11.59
CA ASP A 217 34.65 -13.96 11.18
C ASP A 217 33.30 -14.53 10.72
N ALA A 218 33.31 -15.76 10.21
CA ALA A 218 32.10 -16.46 9.77
C ALA A 218 31.07 -16.69 10.89
N GLY A 219 31.46 -16.54 12.14
CA GLY A 219 30.60 -16.62 13.31
C GLY A 219 30.04 -15.28 13.76
N GLY A 220 30.39 -14.16 13.06
CA GLY A 220 29.97 -12.82 13.42
C GLY A 220 30.82 -12.17 14.52
N ASN A 221 31.98 -12.78 14.92
CA ASN A 221 32.86 -12.17 15.90
C ASN A 221 33.75 -11.14 15.22
N LEU A 222 33.93 -9.97 15.84
CA LEU A 222 34.83 -8.93 15.38
C LEU A 222 36.25 -9.48 15.31
N LEU A 223 36.89 -9.46 14.13
CA LEU A 223 38.31 -9.81 13.93
C LEU A 223 39.18 -8.61 14.24
N GLU A 224 38.71 -7.40 13.91
CA GLU A 224 39.36 -6.14 14.23
C GLU A 224 38.35 -5.20 14.86
N SER A 225 38.76 -4.56 15.94
CA SER A 225 37.95 -3.52 16.61
C SER A 225 38.03 -2.21 15.85
N ASP A 226 36.93 -1.45 15.77
CA ASP A 226 36.93 -0.04 15.32
C ASP A 226 37.96 0.79 16.12
N MET A 227 38.32 0.36 17.32
CA MET A 227 39.31 0.97 18.17
C MET A 227 40.75 0.91 17.61
N GLN A 228 41.01 0.08 16.62
CA GLN A 228 42.30 0.01 15.93
C GLN A 228 42.36 0.86 14.67
N ALA A 229 41.24 1.41 14.24
CA ALA A 229 41.19 2.29 13.09
C ALA A 229 41.94 3.58 13.37
N ARG A 230 42.53 4.14 12.31
CA ARG A 230 43.23 5.42 12.41
C ARG A 230 42.25 6.55 12.66
N THR A 231 42.42 7.24 13.76
CA THR A 231 41.50 8.30 14.21
C THR A 231 41.99 9.72 13.89
N PHE A 232 43.28 9.89 13.58
CA PHE A 232 43.89 11.19 13.29
C PHE A 232 45.18 11.04 12.46
N ASP A 233 45.62 12.14 11.86
CA ASP A 233 46.90 12.28 11.18
C ASP A 233 47.63 13.56 11.62
N GLU A 234 48.99 13.51 11.63
CA GLU A 234 49.82 14.69 11.86
C GLU A 234 49.83 15.58 10.60
N VAL A 235 49.53 16.85 10.76
CA VAL A 235 49.52 17.84 9.67
C VAL A 235 50.90 18.49 9.60
N THR A 236 51.68 18.10 8.62
CA THR A 236 52.98 18.68 8.30
C THR A 236 52.87 19.63 7.08
N ALA A 237 53.97 20.35 6.80
CA ALA A 237 54.01 21.22 5.63
C ALA A 237 53.74 20.41 4.34
N GLY A 238 52.75 20.83 3.52
CA GLY A 238 52.32 20.13 2.31
C GLY A 238 51.45 18.88 2.57
N PHE A 239 51.01 18.63 3.79
CA PHE A 239 50.20 17.45 4.13
C PHE A 239 48.96 17.33 3.24
N TYR A 240 48.23 18.41 3.03
CA TYR A 240 47.00 18.40 2.21
C TYR A 240 47.24 18.22 0.69
N GLU A 241 48.50 18.23 0.24
CA GLU A 241 48.88 17.86 -1.14
C GLU A 241 49.10 16.36 -1.28
N THR A 242 49.22 15.63 -0.15
CA THR A 242 49.36 14.17 -0.13
C THR A 242 48.03 13.47 -0.31
N GLU A 243 48.04 12.20 -0.72
CA GLU A 243 46.84 11.38 -0.83
C GLU A 243 46.08 11.34 0.53
N ARG A 244 46.81 11.22 1.62
CA ARG A 244 46.23 11.18 2.97
C ARG A 244 45.59 12.52 3.38
N GLY A 245 46.22 13.63 3.04
CA GLY A 245 45.64 14.94 3.28
C GLY A 245 44.39 15.20 2.42
N GLN A 246 44.42 14.74 1.17
CA GLN A 246 43.24 14.82 0.29
C GLN A 246 42.07 14.00 0.83
N TYR A 247 42.31 12.85 1.46
CA TYR A 247 41.28 12.07 2.11
C TYR A 247 40.48 12.92 3.14
N TRP A 248 41.17 13.69 4.01
CA TRP A 248 40.50 14.55 5.00
C TRP A 248 39.69 15.68 4.37
N LEU A 249 40.18 16.25 3.27
CA LEU A 249 39.44 17.28 2.53
C LEU A 249 38.17 16.71 1.88
N GLU A 250 38.31 15.55 1.24
CA GLU A 250 37.15 14.87 0.60
C GLU A 250 36.15 14.35 1.65
N LEU A 251 36.61 13.85 2.80
CA LEU A 251 35.74 13.48 3.92
C LEU A 251 34.94 14.68 4.41
N SER A 252 35.61 15.82 4.61
CA SER A 252 34.95 17.06 5.05
C SER A 252 33.93 17.55 4.05
N LYS A 253 34.24 17.48 2.75
CA LYS A 253 33.33 17.79 1.67
C LYS A 253 32.13 16.84 1.65
N ALA A 254 32.34 15.53 1.83
CA ALA A 254 31.27 14.54 1.85
C ALA A 254 30.34 14.74 3.07
N LEU A 255 30.88 15.09 4.23
CA LEU A 255 30.10 15.43 5.41
C LEU A 255 29.24 16.68 5.18
N SER A 256 29.81 17.71 4.54
CA SER A 256 29.05 18.91 4.18
C SER A 256 27.91 18.60 3.19
N MET A 257 28.19 17.78 2.18
CA MET A 257 27.14 17.30 1.25
C MET A 257 26.05 16.52 1.99
N TRP A 258 26.42 15.70 2.97
CA TRP A 258 25.45 14.91 3.73
C TRP A 258 24.43 15.78 4.49
N ASP A 259 24.84 16.93 5.00
CA ASP A 259 23.95 17.85 5.71
C ASP A 259 22.88 18.47 4.80
N THR A 260 23.19 18.63 3.54
CA THR A 260 22.28 19.17 2.52
C THR A 260 21.62 18.10 1.66
N THR A 261 21.85 16.82 1.98
CA THR A 261 21.37 15.70 1.20
C THR A 261 19.96 15.27 1.60
N ALA A 262 19.07 15.19 0.61
CA ALA A 262 17.74 14.59 0.73
C ALA A 262 17.65 13.29 -0.09
N PRO A 263 16.90 12.30 0.39
CA PRO A 263 16.59 11.10 -0.40
C PRO A 263 15.62 11.42 -1.53
N VAL A 264 15.81 10.75 -2.65
CA VAL A 264 14.94 10.83 -3.83
C VAL A 264 14.56 9.42 -4.26
N LEU A 265 13.28 9.14 -4.34
CA LEU A 265 12.75 7.85 -4.77
C LEU A 265 12.09 7.97 -6.14
N PRO A 266 12.69 7.41 -7.19
CA PRO A 266 12.03 7.27 -8.48
C PRO A 266 10.98 6.17 -8.40
N VAL A 267 9.78 6.44 -8.92
CA VAL A 267 8.64 5.53 -8.89
C VAL A 267 8.05 5.36 -10.28
N THR A 268 7.63 4.15 -10.63
CA THR A 268 6.83 3.89 -11.84
C THR A 268 5.35 4.12 -11.58
N ASP A 269 4.92 3.97 -10.33
CA ASP A 269 3.59 4.31 -9.86
C ASP A 269 3.58 4.49 -8.34
N THR A 270 2.93 5.55 -7.85
CA THR A 270 2.75 5.77 -6.41
C THR A 270 1.91 4.69 -5.74
N ALA A 271 1.01 4.03 -6.49
CA ALA A 271 0.20 2.93 -5.99
C ALA A 271 1.01 1.67 -5.61
N LEU A 272 2.28 1.58 -6.06
CA LEU A 272 3.20 0.51 -5.63
C LEU A 272 3.86 0.79 -4.28
N LEU A 273 3.74 1.99 -3.74
CA LEU A 273 4.27 2.33 -2.43
C LEU A 273 3.32 1.85 -1.32
N PRO A 274 3.79 1.01 -0.37
CA PRO A 274 2.93 0.50 0.71
C PRO A 274 2.22 1.60 1.49
N SER A 275 2.91 2.68 1.79
CA SER A 275 2.37 3.82 2.53
C SER A 275 1.29 4.62 1.77
N PHE A 276 1.32 4.64 0.43
CA PHE A 276 0.24 5.19 -0.38
C PHE A 276 -0.92 4.19 -0.53
N HIS A 277 -0.60 2.91 -0.58
CA HIS A 277 -1.58 1.83 -0.67
C HIS A 277 -2.45 1.77 0.60
N ASP A 278 -1.84 1.78 1.79
CA ASP A 278 -2.53 1.76 3.09
C ASP A 278 -3.07 3.14 3.51
N ARG A 279 -2.85 4.17 2.68
CA ARG A 279 -3.29 5.56 2.90
C ARG A 279 -2.69 6.23 4.15
N THR A 280 -1.61 5.70 4.68
CA THR A 280 -0.83 6.41 5.71
C THR A 280 -0.08 7.61 5.12
N VAL A 281 0.10 7.62 3.79
CA VAL A 281 0.59 8.76 3.01
C VAL A 281 -0.39 9.06 1.88
N TYR A 282 -0.72 10.34 1.70
CA TYR A 282 -1.60 10.79 0.64
C TYR A 282 -1.23 12.20 0.17
N VAL A 283 -1.56 12.52 -1.07
CA VAL A 283 -1.37 13.89 -1.60
C VAL A 283 -2.45 14.79 -1.02
N ARG A 284 -2.03 15.82 -0.29
CA ARG A 284 -2.94 16.76 0.39
C ARG A 284 -3.27 17.98 -0.47
N GLU A 285 -2.26 18.51 -1.17
CA GLU A 285 -2.43 19.64 -2.07
C GLU A 285 -1.84 19.32 -3.43
N GLY A 286 -2.45 19.83 -4.49
CA GLY A 286 -2.03 19.56 -5.86
C GLY A 286 -2.56 18.23 -6.38
N ARG A 287 -1.71 17.49 -7.07
CA ARG A 287 -2.06 16.20 -7.69
C ARG A 287 -0.92 15.18 -7.57
N THR A 288 -1.26 13.91 -7.67
CA THR A 288 -0.28 12.83 -7.87
C THR A 288 0.20 12.79 -9.33
N PHE A 289 1.13 11.90 -9.64
CA PHE A 289 1.58 11.66 -11.00
C PHE A 289 0.44 11.12 -11.86
N SER A 290 0.27 11.70 -13.04
CA SER A 290 -0.58 11.12 -14.09
C SER A 290 0.16 9.99 -14.81
N ALA A 291 -0.58 9.13 -15.52
CA ALA A 291 0.03 8.13 -16.40
C ALA A 291 0.98 8.77 -17.41
N GLU A 292 0.62 9.95 -17.94
CA GLU A 292 1.45 10.69 -18.88
C GLU A 292 2.77 11.19 -18.25
N ASP A 293 2.74 11.68 -17.00
CA ASP A 293 3.95 12.07 -16.26
C ASP A 293 4.92 10.90 -16.10
N LEU A 294 4.38 9.72 -15.76
CA LEU A 294 5.16 8.51 -15.53
C LEU A 294 5.73 7.93 -16.82
N GLU A 295 4.92 7.82 -17.87
CA GLU A 295 5.32 7.26 -19.17
C GLU A 295 6.34 8.14 -19.89
N ASN A 296 6.11 9.46 -19.92
CA ASN A 296 6.99 10.40 -20.60
C ASN A 296 8.22 10.81 -19.77
N GLY A 297 8.27 10.42 -18.50
CA GLY A 297 9.34 10.84 -17.59
C GLY A 297 9.35 12.35 -17.39
N ALA A 298 8.22 12.94 -17.07
CA ALA A 298 8.11 14.36 -16.83
C ALA A 298 9.00 14.79 -15.65
N ALA A 299 9.62 15.96 -15.77
CA ALA A 299 10.44 16.53 -14.70
C ALA A 299 9.54 17.20 -13.64
N VAL A 300 8.78 16.37 -12.93
CA VAL A 300 7.86 16.75 -11.85
C VAL A 300 8.17 15.96 -10.59
N CYS A 301 7.82 16.51 -9.42
CA CYS A 301 8.05 15.83 -8.15
C CYS A 301 6.91 16.04 -7.16
N LEU A 302 6.83 15.11 -6.20
CA LEU A 302 6.05 15.25 -4.97
C LEU A 302 7.03 15.44 -3.81
N VAL A 303 6.69 16.33 -2.88
CA VAL A 303 7.46 16.61 -1.67
C VAL A 303 6.55 16.53 -0.45
N SER A 304 7.12 16.31 0.74
CA SER A 304 6.29 16.38 1.94
C SER A 304 5.79 17.81 2.19
N GLU A 305 4.60 17.94 2.73
CA GLU A 305 4.03 19.24 3.15
C GLU A 305 4.95 19.96 4.13
N GLU A 306 5.56 19.22 5.06
CA GLU A 306 6.45 19.78 6.06
C GLU A 306 7.73 20.34 5.44
N PHE A 307 8.35 19.62 4.51
CA PHE A 307 9.52 20.11 3.79
C PHE A 307 9.20 21.36 2.96
N ALA A 308 8.07 21.33 2.22
CA ALA A 308 7.63 22.47 1.45
C ALA A 308 7.42 23.71 2.33
N ARG A 309 6.68 23.56 3.43
CA ARG A 309 6.41 24.63 4.40
C ARG A 309 7.69 25.19 5.02
N LYS A 310 8.63 24.30 5.43
CA LYS A 310 9.90 24.68 6.05
C LYS A 310 10.78 25.52 5.11
N ASN A 311 10.73 25.22 3.82
CA ASN A 311 11.54 25.88 2.80
C ASN A 311 10.79 26.97 2.02
N GLY A 312 9.52 27.26 2.35
CA GLY A 312 8.70 28.25 1.65
C GLY A 312 8.41 27.89 0.20
N LEU A 313 8.37 26.58 -0.12
CA LEU A 313 8.07 26.06 -1.44
C LEU A 313 6.59 25.88 -1.65
N SER A 314 6.12 26.08 -2.88
CA SER A 314 4.73 25.98 -3.29
C SER A 314 4.60 25.11 -4.55
N ILE A 315 3.38 24.65 -4.84
CA ILE A 315 3.08 23.97 -6.10
C ILE A 315 3.39 24.89 -7.27
N GLY A 316 4.10 24.37 -8.28
CA GLY A 316 4.62 25.11 -9.44
C GLY A 316 6.05 25.60 -9.27
N ASP A 317 6.61 25.61 -8.06
CA ASP A 317 8.03 25.93 -7.87
C ASP A 317 8.91 24.81 -8.42
N LYS A 318 10.13 25.20 -8.81
CA LYS A 318 11.11 24.26 -9.39
C LYS A 318 12.30 24.09 -8.46
N VAL A 319 12.56 22.84 -8.10
CA VAL A 319 13.73 22.45 -7.31
C VAL A 319 14.73 21.73 -8.21
N GLU A 320 15.98 22.14 -8.12
CA GLU A 320 17.08 21.46 -8.82
C GLU A 320 17.51 20.25 -7.98
N LEU A 321 17.50 19.07 -8.60
CA LEU A 321 17.89 17.81 -7.98
C LEU A 321 19.17 17.29 -8.63
N PRO A 322 20.36 17.58 -8.07
CA PRO A 322 21.61 16.94 -8.47
C PRO A 322 21.68 15.56 -7.83
N LEU A 323 21.31 14.53 -8.59
CA LEU A 323 21.22 13.16 -8.13
C LEU A 323 22.56 12.46 -8.12
N TYR A 324 22.88 11.78 -7.03
CA TYR A 324 23.99 10.85 -6.94
C TYR A 324 23.58 9.53 -6.30
N GLY A 325 24.26 8.46 -6.70
CA GLY A 325 24.10 7.14 -6.11
C GLY A 325 25.25 6.86 -5.16
N VAL A 326 24.99 6.06 -4.12
CA VAL A 326 25.98 5.67 -3.13
C VAL A 326 26.13 4.16 -3.15
N ASN A 327 27.34 3.64 -3.32
CA ASN A 327 27.60 2.21 -3.33
C ASN A 327 28.17 1.73 -2.01
N GLU A 328 27.40 0.90 -1.31
CA GLU A 328 27.80 0.37 -0.01
C GLU A 328 29.00 -0.60 -0.07
N LYS A 329 29.10 -1.38 -1.17
CA LYS A 329 30.09 -2.46 -1.29
C LYS A 329 31.51 -1.99 -1.60
N ASP A 330 31.64 -0.85 -2.26
CA ASP A 330 32.93 -0.44 -2.84
C ASP A 330 33.71 0.55 -1.96
N SER A 331 33.18 0.91 -0.80
CA SER A 331 33.86 1.84 0.07
C SER A 331 34.24 1.22 1.41
N PRO A 332 35.51 1.18 1.75
CA PRO A 332 36.00 0.80 3.07
C PRO A 332 35.73 1.88 4.14
N HIS A 333 35.15 3.01 3.73
CA HIS A 333 35.04 4.19 4.57
C HIS A 333 33.75 4.20 5.37
N ARG A 334 33.69 5.11 6.34
CA ARG A 334 32.59 5.28 7.25
C ARG A 334 31.24 5.30 6.53
N THR A 335 30.33 4.50 7.02
CA THR A 335 28.96 4.41 6.51
C THR A 335 28.02 5.08 7.49
N PHE A 336 26.97 5.74 6.94
CA PHE A 336 25.86 6.27 7.70
C PHE A 336 24.64 5.39 7.49
N GLY A 337 23.98 5.02 8.57
CA GLY A 337 22.73 4.30 8.52
C GLY A 337 21.57 5.21 8.15
N ASP A 338 20.58 4.68 7.45
CA ASP A 338 19.30 5.34 7.20
C ASP A 338 18.38 5.34 8.43
N GLY A 339 18.87 4.86 9.57
CA GLY A 339 18.11 4.68 10.79
C GLY A 339 17.19 3.46 10.82
N SER A 340 17.06 2.75 9.71
CA SER A 340 16.29 1.49 9.66
C SER A 340 17.12 0.27 10.09
N GLY A 341 18.42 0.43 10.25
CA GLY A 341 19.40 -0.65 10.50
C GLY A 341 19.66 -1.52 9.25
N LEU A 342 18.99 -1.24 8.14
CA LEU A 342 19.04 -2.07 6.93
C LEU A 342 19.88 -1.46 5.81
N ARG A 343 20.16 -0.15 5.88
CA ARG A 343 20.94 0.55 4.86
C ARG A 343 21.99 1.43 5.48
N THR A 344 23.18 1.26 4.99
CA THR A 344 24.31 2.14 5.30
C THR A 344 24.79 2.79 4.01
N PHE A 345 25.03 4.09 4.07
CA PHE A 345 25.57 4.86 2.94
C PHE A 345 27.02 5.18 3.21
N SER A 346 27.85 4.94 2.22
CA SER A 346 29.24 5.38 2.29
C SER A 346 29.34 6.87 1.99
N LEU A 347 30.14 7.58 2.77
CA LEU A 347 30.42 8.99 2.51
C LEU A 347 31.36 9.20 1.33
N LEU A 348 32.32 8.29 1.13
CA LEU A 348 33.31 8.36 0.09
C LEU A 348 33.18 7.15 -0.84
N ASN A 349 33.48 7.32 -2.10
CA ASN A 349 33.56 6.25 -3.07
C ASN A 349 34.84 5.40 -2.89
N ALA A 350 34.98 4.35 -3.68
CA ALA A 350 36.14 3.43 -3.66
C ALA A 350 37.49 4.14 -3.89
N GLN A 351 37.50 5.33 -4.46
CA GLN A 351 38.70 6.14 -4.69
C GLN A 351 38.93 7.21 -3.61
N ASN A 352 38.25 7.12 -2.49
CA ASN A 352 38.33 8.09 -1.38
C ASN A 352 37.92 9.52 -1.77
N ARG A 353 36.95 9.64 -2.66
CA ARG A 353 36.42 10.93 -3.12
C ARG A 353 34.95 11.04 -2.75
N ALA A 354 34.52 12.26 -2.46
CA ALA A 354 33.09 12.57 -2.31
C ALA A 354 32.35 12.21 -3.61
N TYR A 355 31.13 11.74 -3.50
CA TYR A 355 30.30 11.43 -4.64
C TYR A 355 29.98 12.69 -5.45
N THR A 356 29.83 12.52 -6.75
CA THR A 356 29.45 13.58 -7.67
C THR A 356 28.10 13.26 -8.31
N PRO A 357 27.26 14.26 -8.57
CA PRO A 357 26.00 14.03 -9.26
C PRO A 357 26.22 13.40 -10.63
N PHE A 358 25.45 12.37 -10.94
CA PHE A 358 25.42 11.76 -12.28
C PHE A 358 24.30 12.33 -13.15
N TRP A 359 23.27 12.93 -12.53
CA TRP A 359 22.13 13.54 -13.18
C TRP A 359 21.74 14.83 -12.44
N THR A 360 21.44 15.87 -13.18
CA THR A 360 20.91 17.11 -12.60
C THR A 360 19.79 17.62 -13.48
N ALA A 361 18.62 17.84 -12.88
CA ALA A 361 17.46 18.40 -13.55
C ALA A 361 16.63 19.24 -12.58
N LYS A 362 15.83 20.16 -13.14
CA LYS A 362 14.86 20.96 -12.39
C LYS A 362 13.51 20.28 -12.44
N TYR A 363 13.00 19.90 -11.29
CA TYR A 363 11.70 19.26 -11.10
C TYR A 363 10.68 20.26 -10.59
N GLU A 364 9.51 20.28 -11.20
CA GLU A 364 8.40 21.12 -10.76
C GLU A 364 7.60 20.39 -9.68
N ILE A 365 7.32 21.06 -8.57
CA ILE A 365 6.48 20.52 -7.49
C ILE A 365 5.03 20.53 -7.98
N ILE A 366 4.44 19.35 -8.18
CA ILE A 366 3.04 19.19 -8.62
C ILE A 366 2.08 18.85 -7.50
N GLY A 367 2.60 18.43 -6.36
CA GLY A 367 1.79 18.13 -5.19
C GLY A 367 2.62 17.99 -3.93
N THR A 368 1.96 18.18 -2.80
CA THR A 368 2.53 17.93 -1.48
C THR A 368 1.83 16.73 -0.85
N TYR A 369 2.60 15.82 -0.27
CA TYR A 369 2.05 14.69 0.46
C TYR A 369 2.16 14.88 1.98
N TYR A 370 1.17 14.31 2.67
CA TYR A 370 1.14 14.23 4.13
C TYR A 370 1.34 12.79 4.57
N SER A 371 2.16 12.57 5.61
CA SER A 371 2.41 11.26 6.22
C SER A 371 1.86 11.22 7.64
N VAL A 372 0.89 10.36 7.89
CA VAL A 372 0.23 10.21 9.20
C VAL A 372 1.15 9.50 10.21
N GLY A 373 2.11 8.71 9.76
CA GLY A 373 2.88 7.77 10.58
C GLY A 373 4.33 8.18 10.90
N THR A 374 4.73 9.43 10.69
CA THR A 374 6.11 9.87 10.97
C THR A 374 6.44 9.94 12.47
N TYR A 375 5.44 10.04 13.33
CA TYR A 375 5.62 9.97 14.78
C TYR A 375 5.86 8.51 15.22
N GLY A 376 7.11 8.14 15.44
CA GLY A 376 7.52 6.83 15.93
C GLY A 376 8.39 6.01 14.97
N LYS A 377 8.64 6.48 13.74
CA LYS A 377 9.70 5.89 12.92
C LYS A 377 11.08 6.28 13.48
N PRO A 378 12.09 5.41 13.41
CA PRO A 378 13.43 5.77 13.84
C PRO A 378 13.91 7.04 13.12
N ALA A 379 14.53 7.93 13.85
CA ALA A 379 15.16 9.11 13.25
C ALA A 379 16.18 8.66 12.21
N GLY A 380 16.05 9.11 10.97
CA GLY A 380 16.93 8.73 9.86
C GLY A 380 16.38 7.68 8.92
N SER A 381 15.17 7.15 9.15
CA SER A 381 14.51 6.28 8.16
C SER A 381 14.27 7.04 6.87
N ILE A 382 14.72 6.46 5.74
CA ILE A 382 14.48 7.02 4.40
C ILE A 382 13.04 6.79 3.96
N GLU A 383 12.41 5.71 4.43
CA GLU A 383 11.05 5.37 4.05
C GLU A 383 10.08 6.47 4.47
N MET A 384 9.57 7.21 3.48
CA MET A 384 8.71 8.37 3.65
C MET A 384 9.24 9.41 4.66
N ALA A 385 10.57 9.61 4.64
CA ALA A 385 11.21 10.68 5.40
C ALA A 385 10.60 12.04 5.02
N LEU A 386 10.55 12.96 5.99
CA LEU A 386 9.95 14.29 5.79
C LEU A 386 10.64 15.12 4.68
N ASN A 387 11.84 14.75 4.29
CA ASN A 387 12.63 15.38 3.22
C ASN A 387 12.73 14.51 1.94
N LEU A 388 11.93 13.44 1.83
CA LEU A 388 11.94 12.56 0.66
C LEU A 388 11.23 13.24 -0.52
N PHE A 389 11.88 13.18 -1.68
CA PHE A 389 11.29 13.54 -2.97
C PHE A 389 10.85 12.28 -3.71
N LEU A 390 9.64 12.29 -4.27
CA LEU A 390 9.19 11.29 -5.22
C LEU A 390 9.26 11.89 -6.63
N ILE A 391 9.80 11.13 -7.58
CA ILE A 391 9.91 11.55 -8.98
C ILE A 391 9.49 10.40 -9.91
N PRO A 392 9.01 10.66 -11.15
CA PRO A 392 8.82 9.61 -12.13
C PRO A 392 10.14 8.88 -12.45
N ALA A 393 10.15 7.55 -12.42
CA ALA A 393 11.36 6.77 -12.70
C ALA A 393 11.96 7.09 -14.07
N ASN A 394 11.10 7.26 -15.09
CA ASN A 394 11.52 7.59 -16.45
C ASN A 394 12.07 9.03 -16.60
N SER A 395 11.99 9.87 -15.57
CA SER A 395 12.58 11.23 -15.59
C SER A 395 14.10 11.21 -15.46
N VAL A 396 14.66 10.12 -14.93
CA VAL A 396 16.11 9.91 -14.86
C VAL A 396 16.55 9.12 -16.09
N LYS A 397 17.46 9.68 -16.89
CA LYS A 397 17.86 9.09 -18.17
C LYS A 397 18.67 7.80 -17.96
N ALA A 398 18.38 6.77 -18.75
CA ALA A 398 18.95 5.43 -18.63
C ALA A 398 20.46 5.33 -18.93
N ASP A 399 21.05 6.34 -19.57
CA ASP A 399 22.48 6.37 -19.93
C ASP A 399 23.42 6.34 -18.71
N PHE A 400 22.88 6.44 -17.51
CA PHE A 400 23.61 6.36 -16.24
C PHE A 400 23.55 4.99 -15.56
N ALA A 401 23.12 3.95 -16.28
CA ALA A 401 23.00 2.59 -15.72
C ALA A 401 24.26 2.07 -14.99
N GLY A 402 25.45 2.49 -15.41
CA GLY A 402 26.71 2.18 -14.74
C GLY A 402 26.94 2.86 -13.38
N ASN A 403 26.14 3.89 -13.08
CA ASN A 403 26.18 4.65 -11.84
C ASN A 403 25.02 4.31 -10.90
N ILE A 404 24.11 3.45 -11.33
CA ILE A 404 23.02 2.97 -10.49
C ILE A 404 23.61 2.01 -9.48
N VAL A 405 23.45 2.38 -8.26
CA VAL A 405 23.94 1.64 -7.13
C VAL A 405 22.92 0.59 -6.75
N ASP A 406 23.38 -0.63 -6.55
CA ASP A 406 22.59 -1.66 -5.92
C ASP A 406 22.41 -1.30 -4.43
N ASN A 407 21.25 -0.79 -4.06
CA ASN A 407 20.92 -0.45 -2.69
C ASN A 407 20.65 -1.68 -1.81
N GLY A 408 21.33 -2.78 -2.09
CA GLY A 408 21.26 -3.97 -1.27
C GLY A 408 20.05 -4.87 -1.56
N PRO A 409 19.64 -5.70 -0.61
CA PRO A 409 18.57 -6.69 -0.78
C PRO A 409 17.20 -6.07 -1.01
N MET A 410 16.25 -6.86 -1.53
CA MET A 410 14.86 -6.45 -1.62
C MET A 410 14.30 -6.15 -0.24
N GLN A 411 13.52 -5.07 -0.14
CA GLN A 411 12.86 -4.63 1.10
C GLN A 411 11.41 -4.30 0.82
N ARG A 412 10.53 -4.46 1.81
CA ARG A 412 9.10 -4.16 1.69
C ARG A 412 8.81 -2.74 1.20
N ALA A 413 9.61 -1.77 1.65
CA ALA A 413 9.47 -0.37 1.24
C ALA A 413 9.87 -0.10 -0.22
N THR A 414 10.68 -0.99 -0.82
CA THR A 414 11.26 -0.75 -2.14
C THR A 414 10.90 -1.77 -3.19
N THR A 415 10.40 -2.94 -2.79
CA THR A 415 10.06 -4.00 -3.73
C THR A 415 8.61 -4.40 -3.57
N SER A 416 7.82 -4.15 -4.58
CA SER A 416 6.37 -4.39 -4.56
C SER A 416 5.82 -4.67 -5.96
N PHE A 417 4.61 -5.21 -6.00
CA PHE A 417 3.84 -5.49 -7.21
C PHE A 417 2.35 -5.48 -6.87
N GLN A 418 1.49 -5.38 -7.88
CA GLN A 418 0.04 -5.48 -7.68
C GLN A 418 -0.53 -6.64 -8.45
N ILE A 419 -1.43 -7.38 -7.81
CA ILE A 419 -2.19 -8.47 -8.40
C ILE A 419 -3.69 -8.16 -8.32
N PRO A 420 -4.53 -8.78 -9.17
CA PRO A 420 -5.97 -8.66 -9.06
C PRO A 420 -6.47 -9.15 -7.69
N ASN A 421 -7.51 -8.50 -7.19
CA ASN A 421 -8.09 -8.86 -5.91
C ASN A 421 -8.56 -10.32 -5.87
N GLY A 422 -8.39 -10.98 -4.73
CA GLY A 422 -8.79 -12.37 -4.54
C GLY A 422 -7.91 -13.41 -5.24
N THR A 423 -6.76 -13.03 -5.83
CA THR A 423 -5.87 -13.95 -6.57
C THR A 423 -4.59 -14.31 -5.81
N ILE A 424 -4.52 -14.05 -4.51
CA ILE A 424 -3.31 -14.32 -3.69
C ILE A 424 -2.91 -15.81 -3.76
N ASP A 425 -3.87 -16.72 -3.61
CA ASP A 425 -3.61 -18.16 -3.63
C ASP A 425 -3.13 -18.62 -5.01
N ASP A 426 -3.70 -18.09 -6.10
CA ASP A 426 -3.29 -18.39 -7.47
C ASP A 426 -1.88 -17.88 -7.75
N TYR A 427 -1.57 -16.66 -7.30
CA TYR A 427 -0.24 -16.09 -7.37
C TYR A 427 0.78 -16.95 -6.62
N MET A 428 0.50 -17.30 -5.36
CA MET A 428 1.39 -18.13 -4.55
C MET A 428 1.58 -19.54 -5.13
N ALA A 429 0.55 -20.10 -5.73
CA ALA A 429 0.67 -21.37 -6.45
C ALA A 429 1.57 -21.24 -7.70
N ALA A 430 1.48 -20.14 -8.44
CA ALA A 430 2.35 -19.85 -9.57
C ALA A 430 3.79 -19.56 -9.13
N TYR A 431 3.98 -18.76 -8.09
CA TYR A 431 5.27 -18.48 -7.46
C TYR A 431 5.99 -19.76 -7.05
N ASN A 432 5.29 -20.65 -6.37
CA ASN A 432 5.85 -21.94 -5.91
C ASN A 432 6.26 -22.88 -7.05
N ARG A 433 5.63 -22.77 -8.23
CA ARG A 433 5.97 -23.57 -9.42
C ARG A 433 7.15 -23.01 -10.20
N ASN A 434 7.27 -21.68 -10.27
CA ASN A 434 8.20 -21.01 -11.19
C ASN A 434 9.50 -20.56 -10.50
N VAL A 435 9.45 -20.23 -9.22
CA VAL A 435 10.64 -19.75 -8.49
C VAL A 435 11.32 -20.92 -7.78
N PRO A 436 12.64 -21.11 -7.96
CA PRO A 436 13.40 -22.19 -7.31
C PRO A 436 13.28 -22.16 -5.79
N ALA A 437 13.26 -23.32 -5.14
CA ALA A 437 13.09 -23.45 -3.70
C ALA A 437 14.18 -22.69 -2.92
N GLU A 438 15.42 -22.74 -3.39
CA GLU A 438 16.58 -22.05 -2.80
C GLU A 438 16.39 -20.52 -2.75
N VAL A 439 15.73 -19.96 -3.76
CA VAL A 439 15.41 -18.53 -3.81
C VAL A 439 14.22 -18.21 -2.88
N ARG A 440 13.18 -19.07 -2.91
CA ARG A 440 11.96 -18.88 -2.10
C ARG A 440 12.22 -18.90 -0.60
N GLU A 441 13.14 -19.72 -0.14
CA GLU A 441 13.53 -19.81 1.28
C GLU A 441 14.14 -18.49 1.79
N ASN A 442 14.79 -17.75 0.89
CA ASN A 442 15.42 -16.47 1.18
C ASN A 442 14.54 -15.25 0.91
N LEU A 443 13.31 -15.45 0.45
CA LEU A 443 12.34 -14.37 0.22
C LEU A 443 11.13 -14.51 1.13
N GLU A 444 10.59 -13.38 1.55
CA GLU A 444 9.31 -13.28 2.23
C GLU A 444 8.40 -12.36 1.42
N ILE A 445 7.24 -12.89 1.03
CA ILE A 445 6.21 -12.12 0.32
C ILE A 445 5.06 -11.89 1.29
N THR A 446 4.67 -10.64 1.44
CA THR A 446 3.53 -10.24 2.26
C THR A 446 2.51 -9.55 1.36
N PHE A 447 1.22 -9.89 1.54
CA PHE A 447 0.13 -9.26 0.80
C PHE A 447 -0.69 -8.36 1.72
N ASP A 448 -1.07 -7.22 1.17
CA ASP A 448 -2.04 -6.31 1.76
C ASP A 448 -3.15 -6.07 0.74
N ASP A 449 -4.36 -6.48 1.06
CA ASP A 449 -5.55 -6.31 0.24
C ASP A 449 -6.48 -5.20 0.76
N ASN A 450 -6.00 -4.37 1.69
CA ASN A 450 -6.76 -3.30 2.35
C ASN A 450 -8.09 -3.77 2.98
N GLY A 451 -8.21 -5.06 3.31
CA GLY A 451 -9.42 -5.65 3.88
C GLY A 451 -10.43 -6.14 2.82
N TYR A 452 -10.04 -6.20 1.54
CA TYR A 452 -10.88 -6.73 0.46
C TYR A 452 -11.45 -8.11 0.78
N SER A 453 -10.60 -9.05 1.23
CA SER A 453 -11.02 -10.42 1.55
C SER A 453 -12.07 -10.50 2.66
N GLN A 454 -12.07 -9.56 3.59
CA GLN A 454 -13.07 -9.50 4.67
C GLN A 454 -14.42 -9.03 4.14
N ILE A 455 -14.43 -8.05 3.23
CA ILE A 455 -15.65 -7.47 2.65
C ILE A 455 -16.25 -8.43 1.61
N ILE A 456 -15.43 -8.94 0.70
CA ILE A 456 -15.92 -9.76 -0.41
C ILE A 456 -16.57 -11.06 0.07
N GLY A 457 -16.06 -11.66 1.15
CA GLY A 457 -16.64 -12.87 1.73
C GLY A 457 -18.09 -12.70 2.14
N GLY A 458 -18.44 -11.57 2.76
CA GLY A 458 -19.81 -11.21 3.10
C GLY A 458 -20.69 -11.01 1.88
N LEU A 459 -20.20 -10.26 0.88
CA LEU A 459 -20.93 -9.99 -0.36
C LEU A 459 -21.18 -11.27 -1.18
N LEU A 460 -20.21 -12.16 -1.28
CA LEU A 460 -20.37 -13.44 -1.95
C LEU A 460 -21.44 -14.31 -1.26
N ASN A 461 -21.47 -14.34 0.07
CA ASN A 461 -22.50 -15.05 0.81
C ASN A 461 -23.89 -14.45 0.55
N MET A 462 -24.02 -13.12 0.54
CA MET A 462 -25.28 -12.46 0.17
C MET A 462 -25.70 -12.81 -1.27
N ARG A 463 -24.77 -12.85 -2.22
CA ARG A 463 -25.04 -13.26 -3.60
C ARG A 463 -25.56 -14.70 -3.67
N TYR A 464 -25.00 -15.63 -2.91
CA TYR A 464 -25.51 -17.01 -2.83
C TYR A 464 -26.94 -17.05 -2.25
N VAL A 465 -27.22 -16.32 -1.19
CA VAL A 465 -28.56 -16.21 -0.61
C VAL A 465 -29.54 -15.63 -1.64
N ALA A 466 -29.17 -14.58 -2.35
CA ALA A 466 -29.97 -13.97 -3.40
C ALA A 466 -30.33 -14.97 -4.53
N ILE A 467 -29.35 -15.75 -5.00
CA ILE A 467 -29.55 -16.79 -6.02
C ILE A 467 -30.50 -17.88 -5.50
N ILE A 468 -30.35 -18.33 -4.25
CA ILE A 468 -31.24 -19.34 -3.65
C ILE A 468 -32.67 -18.82 -3.56
N LEU A 469 -32.88 -17.57 -3.08
CA LEU A 469 -34.18 -16.94 -3.00
C LEU A 469 -34.83 -16.80 -4.40
N PHE A 470 -34.07 -16.35 -5.38
CA PHE A 470 -34.54 -16.24 -6.77
C PHE A 470 -34.95 -17.61 -7.33
N ALA A 471 -34.12 -18.62 -7.20
CA ALA A 471 -34.40 -19.96 -7.67
C ALA A 471 -35.62 -20.58 -6.96
N ALA A 472 -35.70 -20.47 -5.63
CA ALA A 472 -36.81 -20.95 -4.84
C ALA A 472 -38.13 -20.22 -5.22
N GLY A 473 -38.07 -18.91 -5.40
CA GLY A 473 -39.22 -18.11 -5.87
C GLY A 473 -39.69 -18.56 -7.25
N LEU A 474 -38.78 -18.74 -8.21
CA LEU A 474 -39.08 -19.16 -9.58
C LEU A 474 -39.69 -20.57 -9.62
N LEU A 475 -39.08 -21.54 -8.95
CA LEU A 475 -39.56 -22.90 -8.89
C LEU A 475 -40.93 -23.00 -8.22
N SER A 476 -41.10 -22.28 -7.09
CA SER A 476 -42.38 -22.23 -6.39
C SER A 476 -43.48 -21.63 -7.26
N ALA A 477 -43.19 -20.47 -7.91
CA ALA A 477 -44.15 -19.82 -8.79
C ALA A 477 -44.58 -20.72 -9.95
N LEU A 478 -43.64 -21.40 -10.61
CA LEU A 478 -43.94 -22.36 -11.67
C LEU A 478 -44.79 -23.54 -11.19
N ALA A 479 -44.44 -24.14 -10.05
CA ALA A 479 -45.18 -25.23 -9.46
C ALA A 479 -46.64 -24.84 -9.11
N ILE A 480 -46.82 -23.67 -8.48
CA ILE A 480 -48.11 -23.13 -8.12
C ILE A 480 -48.95 -22.83 -9.36
N LEU A 481 -48.37 -22.23 -10.40
CA LEU A 481 -49.07 -22.00 -11.66
C LEU A 481 -49.55 -23.29 -12.33
N VAL A 482 -48.67 -24.27 -12.43
CA VAL A 482 -49.00 -25.58 -13.06
C VAL A 482 -50.13 -26.28 -12.27
N LEU A 483 -50.01 -26.35 -10.95
CA LEU A 483 -51.02 -26.96 -10.08
C LEU A 483 -52.38 -26.25 -10.17
N LEU A 484 -52.40 -24.92 -10.09
CA LEU A 484 -53.62 -24.16 -10.18
C LEU A 484 -54.31 -24.35 -11.51
N LEU A 485 -53.55 -24.16 -12.60
CA LEU A 485 -54.08 -24.32 -13.94
C LEU A 485 -54.61 -25.73 -14.17
N TYR A 486 -53.93 -26.76 -13.68
CA TYR A 486 -54.40 -28.15 -13.76
C TYR A 486 -55.75 -28.30 -13.00
N PHE A 487 -55.83 -27.91 -11.76
CA PHE A 487 -57.07 -28.01 -10.99
C PHE A 487 -58.22 -27.18 -11.57
N PHE A 488 -57.92 -25.98 -12.06
CA PHE A 488 -58.92 -25.12 -12.67
C PHE A 488 -59.48 -25.72 -13.97
N ILE A 489 -58.62 -26.24 -14.83
CA ILE A 489 -59.01 -26.86 -16.09
C ILE A 489 -59.83 -28.14 -15.83
N VAL A 490 -59.43 -28.99 -14.90
CA VAL A 490 -60.14 -30.21 -14.58
C VAL A 490 -61.56 -29.90 -14.04
N LYS A 491 -61.69 -28.91 -13.16
CA LYS A 491 -63.01 -28.51 -12.63
C LYS A 491 -63.95 -27.86 -13.65
N GLN A 492 -63.39 -27.29 -14.69
CA GLN A 492 -64.17 -26.56 -15.70
C GLN A 492 -64.50 -27.36 -16.94
N LYS A 493 -64.02 -28.64 -17.03
CA LYS A 493 -64.25 -29.52 -18.21
C LYS A 493 -65.74 -29.61 -18.55
N LYS A 494 -66.62 -29.93 -17.59
CA LYS A 494 -68.07 -30.09 -17.83
C LYS A 494 -68.72 -28.79 -18.32
N ARG A 495 -68.39 -27.69 -17.74
CA ARG A 495 -68.91 -26.39 -18.16
C ARG A 495 -68.42 -25.99 -19.55
N THR A 496 -67.16 -26.17 -19.87
CA THR A 496 -66.61 -25.88 -21.18
C THR A 496 -67.27 -26.75 -22.26
N ALA A 497 -67.62 -27.99 -21.94
CA ALA A 497 -68.38 -28.85 -22.80
C ALA A 497 -69.78 -28.29 -23.06
N ILE A 498 -70.51 -27.80 -22.03
CA ILE A 498 -71.80 -27.18 -22.16
C ILE A 498 -71.72 -25.85 -22.95
N GLU A 499 -70.75 -24.97 -22.67
CA GLU A 499 -70.53 -23.73 -23.40
C GLU A 499 -70.24 -23.96 -24.89
N ARG A 500 -69.48 -25.00 -25.22
CA ARG A 500 -69.23 -25.40 -26.59
C ARG A 500 -70.44 -26.00 -27.28
N SER A 501 -71.26 -26.80 -26.57
CA SER A 501 -72.53 -27.32 -27.10
C SER A 501 -73.55 -26.19 -27.36
N LEU A 502 -73.47 -25.10 -26.66
CA LEU A 502 -74.29 -23.87 -26.86
C LEU A 502 -73.74 -22.93 -27.95
N GLY A 503 -72.71 -23.35 -28.72
CA GLY A 503 -72.20 -22.66 -29.90
C GLY A 503 -71.01 -21.69 -29.62
N MET A 504 -70.42 -21.68 -28.44
CA MET A 504 -69.19 -20.89 -28.19
C MET A 504 -68.00 -21.41 -29.00
N SER A 505 -67.30 -20.49 -29.66
CA SER A 505 -66.05 -20.82 -30.39
C SER A 505 -64.93 -21.27 -29.46
N LYS A 506 -64.00 -22.08 -29.98
CA LYS A 506 -62.82 -22.55 -29.23
C LYS A 506 -62.01 -21.38 -28.65
N ASN A 507 -61.91 -20.25 -29.37
CA ASN A 507 -61.17 -19.06 -28.92
C ASN A 507 -61.91 -18.34 -27.79
N GLN A 508 -63.22 -18.24 -27.85
CA GLN A 508 -64.01 -17.66 -26.77
C GLN A 508 -63.93 -18.47 -25.48
N CYS A 509 -63.94 -19.81 -25.59
CA CYS A 509 -63.71 -20.69 -24.44
C CYS A 509 -62.29 -20.56 -23.85
N ARG A 510 -61.28 -20.40 -24.71
CA ARG A 510 -59.88 -20.13 -24.24
C ARG A 510 -59.81 -18.85 -23.41
N VAL A 511 -60.29 -17.75 -23.94
CA VAL A 511 -60.31 -16.45 -23.26
C VAL A 511 -61.13 -16.52 -21.98
N SER A 512 -62.29 -17.18 -22.00
CA SER A 512 -63.14 -17.36 -20.81
C SER A 512 -62.44 -18.13 -19.68
N LEU A 513 -61.67 -19.18 -20.02
CA LEU A 513 -60.95 -20.01 -19.06
C LEU A 513 -59.66 -19.34 -18.52
N ALA A 514 -58.87 -18.73 -19.41
CA ALA A 514 -57.57 -18.19 -19.06
C ALA A 514 -57.66 -16.83 -18.34
N SER A 515 -58.63 -15.98 -18.75
CA SER A 515 -58.66 -14.58 -18.28
C SER A 515 -58.75 -14.40 -16.75
N GLY A 516 -59.46 -15.27 -16.05
CA GLY A 516 -59.59 -15.17 -14.60
C GLY A 516 -58.31 -15.52 -13.85
N VAL A 517 -57.58 -16.51 -14.34
CA VAL A 517 -56.32 -16.95 -13.76
C VAL A 517 -55.21 -15.91 -14.01
N VAL A 518 -55.16 -15.36 -15.22
CA VAL A 518 -54.20 -14.32 -15.60
C VAL A 518 -54.37 -13.06 -14.76
N VAL A 519 -55.64 -12.60 -14.59
CA VAL A 519 -55.92 -11.44 -13.76
C VAL A 519 -55.57 -11.68 -12.29
N LEU A 520 -55.92 -12.84 -11.73
CA LEU A 520 -55.62 -13.17 -10.35
C LEU A 520 -54.07 -13.26 -10.12
N SER A 521 -53.37 -13.86 -11.06
CA SER A 521 -51.89 -13.96 -11.01
C SER A 521 -51.25 -12.58 -11.15
N ALA A 522 -51.76 -11.72 -12.05
CA ALA A 522 -51.21 -10.37 -12.21
C ALA A 522 -51.36 -9.54 -10.93
N VAL A 523 -52.49 -9.63 -10.24
CA VAL A 523 -52.70 -8.94 -8.97
C VAL A 523 -51.76 -9.52 -7.88
N ALA A 524 -51.63 -10.84 -7.83
CA ALA A 524 -50.73 -11.51 -6.88
C ALA A 524 -49.26 -11.12 -7.12
N VAL A 525 -48.85 -11.04 -8.38
CA VAL A 525 -47.49 -10.62 -8.78
C VAL A 525 -47.22 -9.17 -8.38
N ILE A 526 -48.18 -8.24 -8.64
CA ILE A 526 -48.02 -6.84 -8.22
C ILE A 526 -47.88 -6.71 -6.69
N LEU A 527 -48.75 -7.40 -5.94
CA LEU A 527 -48.64 -7.40 -4.47
C LEU A 527 -47.39 -8.07 -3.95
N GLY A 528 -46.89 -9.12 -4.64
CA GLY A 528 -45.62 -9.77 -4.35
C GLY A 528 -44.44 -8.82 -4.55
N THR A 529 -44.46 -8.01 -5.62
CA THR A 529 -43.44 -6.99 -5.85
C THR A 529 -43.45 -5.92 -4.76
N VAL A 530 -44.62 -5.39 -4.40
CA VAL A 530 -44.72 -4.42 -3.30
C VAL A 530 -44.27 -5.00 -1.96
N ALA A 531 -44.59 -6.26 -1.68
CA ALA A 531 -44.10 -6.94 -0.48
C ALA A 531 -42.57 -7.15 -0.50
N SER A 532 -42.01 -7.39 -1.70
CA SER A 532 -40.56 -7.52 -1.88
C SER A 532 -39.82 -6.23 -1.57
N THR A 533 -40.29 -5.07 -2.01
CA THR A 533 -39.65 -3.76 -1.72
C THR A 533 -39.60 -3.49 -0.22
N VAL A 534 -40.69 -3.74 0.50
CA VAL A 534 -40.74 -3.58 1.98
C VAL A 534 -39.82 -4.57 2.70
N LEU A 535 -39.69 -5.79 2.17
CA LEU A 535 -38.77 -6.77 2.75
C LEU A 535 -37.30 -6.44 2.43
N PHE A 536 -37.05 -5.90 1.25
CA PHE A 536 -35.73 -5.49 0.81
C PHE A 536 -35.16 -4.39 1.71
N ASP A 537 -35.93 -3.34 2.01
CA ASP A 537 -35.54 -2.27 2.92
C ASP A 537 -35.21 -2.81 4.33
N LYS A 538 -35.97 -3.79 4.80
CA LYS A 538 -35.68 -4.43 6.09
C LYS A 538 -34.45 -5.31 6.07
N VAL A 539 -34.18 -6.00 4.98
CA VAL A 539 -32.98 -6.85 4.84
C VAL A 539 -31.72 -5.97 4.76
N GLN A 540 -31.78 -4.80 4.13
CA GLN A 540 -30.67 -3.85 4.11
C GLN A 540 -30.31 -3.32 5.51
N THR A 541 -31.32 -3.17 6.40
CA THR A 541 -31.08 -2.73 7.78
C THR A 541 -30.52 -3.85 8.69
N LEU A 542 -30.58 -5.10 8.22
CA LEU A 542 -29.92 -6.22 8.91
C LEU A 542 -28.48 -6.29 8.41
N ASP A 543 -27.53 -6.03 9.28
CA ASP A 543 -26.10 -6.19 8.99
C ASP A 543 -25.75 -7.67 8.79
N LEU A 544 -26.09 -8.20 7.60
CA LEU A 544 -25.79 -9.59 7.21
C LEU A 544 -24.34 -9.76 6.76
N THR A 545 -23.59 -8.67 6.62
CA THR A 545 -22.19 -8.69 6.19
C THR A 545 -21.23 -9.02 7.34
N GLY A 546 -21.71 -8.99 8.59
CA GLY A 546 -20.87 -9.23 9.77
C GLY A 546 -19.83 -8.15 10.01
N GLN A 547 -19.98 -7.01 9.34
CA GLN A 547 -19.17 -5.82 9.57
C GLN A 547 -19.62 -5.20 10.90
N ASN A 548 -19.13 -5.74 12.00
CA ASN A 548 -19.15 -5.00 13.24
C ASN A 548 -18.32 -3.74 13.00
N GLU A 549 -18.91 -2.58 13.20
CA GLU A 549 -18.26 -1.24 13.10
C GLU A 549 -16.96 -1.13 13.93
N HIS A 550 -16.69 -2.11 14.78
CA HIS A 550 -15.52 -2.16 15.64
C HIS A 550 -14.23 -2.69 14.99
N THR A 551 -14.28 -3.25 13.78
CA THR A 551 -13.08 -3.86 13.15
C THR A 551 -12.23 -2.84 12.39
N PHE A 552 -12.73 -1.65 12.10
CA PHE A 552 -12.01 -0.59 11.38
C PHE A 552 -11.74 0.68 12.18
N SER A 553 -11.95 0.67 13.49
CA SER A 553 -11.61 1.79 14.33
C SER A 553 -10.19 1.71 14.86
N THR A 554 -9.21 1.74 14.00
CA THR A 554 -7.98 2.45 14.33
C THR A 554 -8.26 3.93 14.10
N GLU A 555 -7.95 4.75 15.08
CA GLU A 555 -8.16 6.21 15.10
C GLU A 555 -7.70 6.91 13.80
N TYR A 556 -6.83 6.26 13.02
CA TYR A 556 -6.25 6.70 11.74
C TYR A 556 -7.14 6.46 10.52
N SER A 557 -8.02 5.45 10.54
CA SER A 557 -8.91 5.17 9.42
C SER A 557 -10.11 6.14 9.36
N LEU A 558 -10.43 6.81 10.46
CA LEU A 558 -11.54 7.77 10.54
C LEU A 558 -11.27 9.06 9.75
N TRP A 559 -10.01 9.51 9.68
CA TRP A 559 -9.63 10.73 8.95
C TRP A 559 -9.55 10.54 7.44
N ALA A 560 -9.24 9.32 6.98
CA ALA A 560 -9.20 9.00 5.55
C ALA A 560 -10.59 8.67 4.97
N ARG A 561 -11.59 8.46 5.82
CA ARG A 561 -12.92 7.96 5.43
C ARG A 561 -13.90 9.03 5.00
N ASP A 562 -13.71 10.30 5.40
CA ASP A 562 -14.69 11.36 5.15
C ASP A 562 -14.67 11.91 3.71
N GLU A 563 -13.60 11.72 2.94
CA GLU A 563 -13.55 12.20 1.56
C GLU A 563 -13.79 11.11 0.50
N ASN A 564 -13.81 9.83 0.88
CA ASN A 564 -14.09 8.72 -0.03
C ASN A 564 -15.01 7.66 0.61
N ALA A 565 -16.07 8.08 1.28
CA ALA A 565 -17.21 7.20 1.45
C ALA A 565 -17.52 6.65 0.06
N VAL A 566 -17.57 5.30 -0.08
CA VAL A 566 -18.02 4.66 -1.31
C VAL A 566 -19.35 5.32 -1.64
N GLU A 567 -19.35 6.33 -2.54
CA GLU A 567 -20.54 6.67 -3.27
C GLU A 567 -20.86 5.39 -4.05
N THR A 568 -21.62 4.51 -3.40
CA THR A 568 -22.39 3.53 -4.13
C THR A 568 -23.24 4.39 -5.03
N GLU A 569 -22.84 4.53 -6.31
CA GLU A 569 -23.79 4.91 -7.34
C GLU A 569 -25.00 4.02 -7.06
N ASP A 570 -26.08 4.62 -6.56
CA ASP A 570 -27.33 3.94 -6.32
C ASP A 570 -27.55 3.06 -7.52
N ALA A 571 -27.71 1.77 -7.32
CA ALA A 571 -27.80 0.82 -8.42
C ALA A 571 -29.06 1.22 -9.22
N GLU A 572 -28.90 2.11 -10.20
CA GLU A 572 -29.98 2.60 -11.09
C GLU A 572 -30.77 1.44 -11.74
N ASN A 573 -30.20 0.24 -11.67
CA ASN A 573 -30.79 -0.95 -12.27
C ASN A 573 -31.84 -1.69 -11.40
N THR A 574 -32.02 -1.39 -10.12
CA THR A 574 -33.02 -2.09 -9.29
C THR A 574 -34.45 -1.80 -9.76
N GLY A 575 -34.75 -0.55 -10.13
CA GLY A 575 -36.07 -0.17 -10.64
C GLY A 575 -36.49 -0.89 -11.92
N VAL A 576 -35.53 -1.27 -12.78
CA VAL A 576 -35.81 -2.02 -14.01
C VAL A 576 -36.26 -3.44 -13.71
N LEU A 577 -35.61 -4.13 -12.74
CA LEU A 577 -35.96 -5.49 -12.35
C LEU A 577 -37.35 -5.58 -11.71
N GLU A 578 -37.77 -4.57 -10.95
CA GLU A 578 -39.09 -4.46 -10.35
C GLU A 578 -40.23 -4.38 -11.37
N VAL A 579 -39.94 -3.97 -12.60
CA VAL A 579 -40.90 -3.93 -13.70
C VAL A 579 -40.79 -5.15 -14.62
N VAL A 580 -39.55 -5.57 -14.94
CA VAL A 580 -39.30 -6.65 -15.90
C VAL A 580 -39.75 -8.00 -15.35
N ILE A 581 -39.47 -8.31 -14.09
CA ILE A 581 -39.81 -9.60 -13.48
C ILE A 581 -41.33 -9.79 -13.38
N PRO A 582 -42.12 -8.85 -12.85
CA PRO A 582 -43.58 -8.94 -12.85
C PRO A 582 -44.19 -9.06 -14.26
N ALA A 583 -43.67 -8.31 -15.22
CA ALA A 583 -44.11 -8.39 -16.60
C ALA A 583 -43.82 -9.79 -17.19
N ALA A 584 -42.61 -10.31 -17.02
CA ALA A 584 -42.22 -11.63 -17.48
C ALA A 584 -43.08 -12.75 -16.84
N MET A 585 -43.33 -12.66 -15.53
CA MET A 585 -44.18 -13.60 -14.80
C MET A 585 -45.64 -13.58 -15.32
N THR A 586 -46.17 -12.40 -15.62
CA THR A 586 -47.51 -12.26 -16.17
C THR A 586 -47.61 -12.86 -17.58
N VAL A 587 -46.61 -12.60 -18.43
CA VAL A 587 -46.53 -13.21 -19.78
C VAL A 587 -46.39 -14.74 -19.70
N LEU A 588 -45.56 -15.24 -18.80
CA LEU A 588 -45.37 -16.67 -18.58
C LEU A 588 -46.65 -17.35 -18.09
N THR A 589 -47.40 -16.69 -17.17
CA THR A 589 -48.71 -17.15 -16.71
C THR A 589 -49.71 -17.22 -17.85
N ALA A 590 -49.78 -16.21 -18.69
CA ALA A 590 -50.65 -16.16 -19.84
C ALA A 590 -50.32 -17.27 -20.85
N GLY A 591 -49.01 -17.47 -21.16
CA GLY A 591 -48.52 -18.50 -22.06
C GLY A 591 -48.84 -19.92 -21.58
N LEU A 592 -48.55 -20.24 -20.32
CA LEU A 592 -48.85 -21.53 -19.70
C LEU A 592 -50.39 -21.79 -19.68
N SER A 593 -51.17 -20.73 -19.34
CA SER A 593 -52.63 -20.83 -19.38
C SER A 593 -53.12 -21.22 -20.76
N VAL A 594 -52.65 -20.60 -21.82
CA VAL A 594 -53.04 -20.90 -23.22
C VAL A 594 -52.61 -22.33 -23.60
N ILE A 595 -51.39 -22.76 -23.25
CA ILE A 595 -50.89 -24.10 -23.56
C ILE A 595 -51.77 -25.18 -22.91
N LEU A 596 -52.03 -25.07 -21.61
CA LEU A 596 -52.80 -26.05 -20.84
C LEU A 596 -54.27 -26.07 -21.23
N VAL A 597 -54.88 -24.89 -21.48
CA VAL A 597 -56.26 -24.81 -22.02
C VAL A 597 -56.36 -25.44 -23.40
N ASN A 598 -55.35 -25.20 -24.28
CA ASN A 598 -55.31 -25.86 -25.60
C ASN A 598 -55.24 -27.36 -25.49
N ARG A 599 -54.42 -27.88 -24.58
CA ARG A 599 -54.33 -29.33 -24.33
C ARG A 599 -55.66 -29.90 -23.82
N SER A 600 -56.37 -29.17 -22.95
CA SER A 600 -57.71 -29.57 -22.45
C SER A 600 -58.79 -29.56 -23.53
N LEU A 601 -58.74 -28.59 -24.44
CA LEU A 601 -59.71 -28.45 -25.53
C LEU A 601 -59.50 -29.40 -26.73
N LYS A 602 -58.44 -30.22 -26.71
CA LYS A 602 -58.18 -31.29 -27.70
C LYS A 602 -59.07 -32.51 -27.48
N TYR A 603 -59.65 -32.69 -26.29
CA TYR A 603 -60.53 -33.83 -26.00
C TYR A 603 -61.90 -33.65 -26.70
N GLU A 604 -62.50 -34.79 -27.13
CA GLU A 604 -63.81 -34.72 -27.72
C GLU A 604 -64.90 -34.34 -26.73
N LEU A 605 -65.99 -33.70 -27.21
CA LEU A 605 -67.09 -33.20 -26.37
C LEU A 605 -67.72 -34.28 -25.48
N ILE A 606 -67.81 -35.56 -26.02
CA ILE A 606 -68.37 -36.71 -25.32
C ILE A 606 -67.48 -37.16 -24.17
N GLU A 607 -66.14 -37.18 -24.34
CA GLU A 607 -65.17 -37.49 -23.29
C GLU A 607 -65.15 -36.45 -22.17
N MET A 608 -65.44 -35.19 -22.50
CA MET A 608 -65.49 -34.11 -21.50
C MET A 608 -66.75 -34.16 -20.61
N LEU A 609 -67.83 -34.81 -21.09
CA LEU A 609 -69.05 -34.96 -20.32
C LEU A 609 -69.10 -36.21 -19.44
N ASN A 610 -68.38 -37.28 -19.82
CA ASN A 610 -68.38 -38.57 -19.14
C ASN A 610 -67.31 -38.72 -18.03
N LYS A 611 -66.41 -37.80 -17.89
CA LYS A 611 -65.42 -37.68 -16.79
C LYS A 611 -65.81 -36.51 -15.89
#